data_066da7b341981454c597722dbe8de121
#
_entry.id   066da7b341981454c597722dbe8de121
#
_cell.length_a   1.000
_cell.length_b   1.000
_cell.length_c   1.000
_cell.angle_alpha   90.00
_cell.angle_beta   90.00
_cell.angle_gamma   90.00
#
_symmetry.space_group_name_H-M   'P 1'
#
loop_
_entity.id
_entity.type
_entity.pdbx_description
1 polymer ?
#
loop_
_entity_poly.entity_id
_entity_poly.type
_entity_poly.pdbx_seq_one_letter_code
_entity_poly.pdbx_strand_id
1 'polypeptide(L)'
;MSVLNKNNYGYISPSDFNLYAKQAQLDLFEDYFYQYNYQLNKENKRMSGTEYADITKGLEEVIDTFSEMKPLLQYDKIQLGPFANQYFLPSQTTTSDDYYLINKVLAYGKVKMDYFDQNANTSVSSATDTLIDVTVDFVALGIVPGDIVVVLLNGITYHSQVILVSPNSLRITKELFATFPIFYSILDGKVVHEAERVSNSKIDLLTNSILTAPTITYPAYTEQGLYLGAYPVDGLNEIGQIVAQYIRFPKVPKWTYVSLTNGEPSFDPSQPDYQDFELPNDDEVNLVNKILQYAGMSIREIAATQFGQAEEQESVAEEK
;
A
#
# COMPACT_ATOMS: atom_id res chain seq x y z
N MET A 1 19.88 -5.32 20.42
CA MET A 1 20.91 -6.39 20.46
C MET A 1 22.01 -6.14 21.49
N SER A 2 22.76 -5.03 21.47
CA SER A 2 23.91 -4.82 22.38
C SER A 2 23.55 -4.77 23.88
N VAL A 3 22.37 -4.30 24.23
CA VAL A 3 21.86 -4.22 25.60
C VAL A 3 21.47 -5.61 26.14
N LEU A 4 20.84 -6.43 25.29
CA LEU A 4 20.31 -7.74 25.68
C LEU A 4 21.39 -8.83 25.78
N ASN A 5 22.48 -8.71 25.03
CA ASN A 5 23.54 -9.70 24.99
C ASN A 5 24.77 -9.33 25.88
N LYS A 6 24.59 -8.41 26.83
CA LYS A 6 25.64 -8.06 27.82
C LYS A 6 25.52 -8.90 29.07
N ASN A 7 26.65 -9.27 29.62
CA ASN A 7 26.83 -9.79 30.99
C ASN A 7 26.09 -11.12 31.33
N ASN A 8 26.11 -12.13 30.45
CA ASN A 8 25.58 -13.47 30.71
C ASN A 8 24.07 -13.58 31.04
N TYR A 9 23.27 -12.56 30.75
CA TYR A 9 21.82 -12.58 31.01
C TYR A 9 21.00 -13.33 29.93
N GLY A 10 21.63 -13.95 29.00
CA GLY A 10 20.99 -14.67 27.90
C GLY A 10 21.52 -14.22 26.56
N TYR A 11 21.29 -15.03 25.55
CA TYR A 11 21.62 -14.76 24.16
C TYR A 11 20.36 -14.69 23.33
N ILE A 12 20.18 -13.63 22.59
CA ILE A 12 19.11 -13.49 21.60
C ILE A 12 19.73 -13.61 20.23
N SER A 13 19.26 -14.56 19.46
CA SER A 13 19.68 -14.74 18.07
C SER A 13 19.21 -13.58 17.18
N PRO A 14 19.89 -13.29 16.06
CA PRO A 14 19.42 -12.31 15.09
C PRO A 14 18.00 -12.58 14.57
N SER A 15 17.62 -13.85 14.44
CA SER A 15 16.28 -14.26 14.02
C SER A 15 15.21 -13.90 15.07
N ASP A 16 15.51 -14.15 16.35
CA ASP A 16 14.60 -13.81 17.44
C ASP A 16 14.46 -12.29 17.58
N PHE A 17 15.58 -11.55 17.45
CA PHE A 17 15.54 -10.09 17.43
C PHE A 17 14.63 -9.56 16.31
N ASN A 18 14.74 -10.09 15.08
CA ASN A 18 13.90 -9.68 13.96
C ASN A 18 12.42 -9.98 14.22
N LEU A 19 12.12 -11.09 14.91
CA LEU A 19 10.75 -11.42 15.31
C LEU A 19 10.17 -10.40 16.31
N TYR A 20 10.95 -10.04 17.35
CA TYR A 20 10.51 -9.05 18.35
C TYR A 20 10.43 -7.64 17.75
N ALA A 21 11.36 -7.28 16.88
CA ALA A 21 11.36 -6.02 16.15
C ALA A 21 10.10 -5.87 15.27
N LYS A 22 9.74 -6.94 14.55
CA LYS A 22 8.48 -6.98 13.77
C LYS A 22 7.26 -6.79 14.66
N GLN A 23 7.18 -7.52 15.78
CA GLN A 23 6.02 -7.44 16.66
C GLN A 23 5.90 -6.06 17.30
N ALA A 24 7.00 -5.50 17.78
CA ALA A 24 7.02 -4.17 18.39
C ALA A 24 6.60 -3.08 17.41
N GLN A 25 7.05 -3.16 16.15
CA GLN A 25 6.63 -2.21 15.11
C GLN A 25 5.14 -2.32 14.80
N LEU A 26 4.58 -3.53 14.72
CA LEU A 26 3.15 -3.73 14.48
C LEU A 26 2.31 -3.20 15.63
N ASP A 27 2.72 -3.40 16.87
CA ASP A 27 1.99 -2.89 18.04
C ASP A 27 1.95 -1.37 18.05
N LEU A 28 3.09 -0.70 17.76
CA LEU A 28 3.11 0.77 17.68
C LEU A 28 2.26 1.27 16.50
N PHE A 29 2.28 0.58 15.36
CA PHE A 29 1.44 0.90 14.22
C PHE A 29 -0.06 0.81 14.57
N GLU A 30 -0.49 -0.21 15.30
CA GLU A 30 -1.89 -0.36 15.75
C GLU A 30 -2.26 0.71 16.80
N ASP A 31 -1.33 1.09 17.67
CA ASP A 31 -1.53 2.13 18.69
C ASP A 31 -1.87 3.49 18.06
N TYR A 32 -1.31 3.86 16.89
CA TYR A 32 -1.68 5.11 16.21
C TYR A 32 -3.16 5.19 15.88
N PHE A 33 -3.76 4.09 15.41
CA PHE A 33 -5.21 4.06 15.11
C PHE A 33 -6.06 4.13 16.38
N TYR A 34 -5.58 3.48 17.44
CA TYR A 34 -6.28 3.53 18.73
C TYR A 34 -6.26 4.95 19.31
N GLN A 35 -5.09 5.59 19.31
CA GLN A 35 -4.92 6.97 19.78
C GLN A 35 -5.72 7.95 18.93
N TYR A 36 -5.68 7.82 17.60
CA TYR A 36 -6.47 8.67 16.69
C TYR A 36 -7.97 8.58 17.00
N ASN A 37 -8.50 7.37 17.11
CA ASN A 37 -9.90 7.16 17.46
C ASN A 37 -10.26 7.70 18.86
N TYR A 38 -9.36 7.56 19.82
CA TYR A 38 -9.55 8.09 21.17
C TYR A 38 -9.60 9.62 21.17
N GLN A 39 -8.66 10.29 20.50
CA GLN A 39 -8.63 11.74 20.40
C GLN A 39 -9.85 12.30 19.63
N LEU A 40 -10.22 11.67 18.51
CA LEU A 40 -11.41 12.05 17.76
C LEU A 40 -12.68 11.96 18.61
N ASN A 41 -12.83 10.92 19.43
CA ASN A 41 -13.95 10.78 20.36
C ASN A 41 -13.92 11.86 21.47
N LYS A 42 -12.73 12.21 21.95
CA LYS A 42 -12.54 13.27 22.96
C LYS A 42 -12.95 14.64 22.38
N GLU A 43 -12.55 14.96 21.16
CA GLU A 43 -12.95 16.17 20.46
C GLU A 43 -14.46 16.23 20.21
N ASN A 44 -15.06 15.13 19.73
CA ASN A 44 -16.50 15.05 19.50
C ASN A 44 -17.32 15.26 20.78
N LYS A 45 -16.79 14.86 21.92
CA LYS A 45 -17.40 15.12 23.24
C LYS A 45 -17.12 16.53 23.77
N ARG A 46 -16.40 17.38 23.02
CA ARG A 46 -15.96 18.72 23.44
C ARG A 46 -15.15 18.71 24.74
N MET A 47 -14.39 17.66 24.97
CA MET A 47 -13.53 17.50 26.14
C MET A 47 -12.07 17.92 25.84
N SER A 48 -11.76 18.30 24.62
CA SER A 48 -10.45 18.85 24.26
C SER A 48 -10.33 20.25 24.89
N GLY A 49 -9.34 20.40 25.74
CA GLY A 49 -8.92 21.71 26.23
C GLY A 49 -8.28 22.53 25.10
N THR A 50 -7.93 23.77 25.39
CA THR A 50 -7.13 24.63 24.53
C THR A 50 -5.68 24.12 24.47
N GLU A 51 -5.45 22.96 23.85
CA GLU A 51 -4.13 22.42 23.70
C GLU A 51 -3.36 23.17 22.61
N TYR A 52 -2.09 23.42 22.83
CA TYR A 52 -1.22 24.17 21.92
C TYR A 52 -0.94 23.44 20.62
N ALA A 53 -1.05 22.12 20.60
CA ALA A 53 -0.82 21.26 19.44
C ALA A 53 -2.11 20.52 19.05
N ASP A 54 -2.34 20.40 17.75
CA ASP A 54 -3.39 19.55 17.17
C ASP A 54 -2.89 18.10 17.08
N ILE A 55 -3.12 17.34 18.15
CA ILE A 55 -2.69 15.95 18.28
C ILE A 55 -3.36 15.07 17.23
N THR A 56 -4.64 15.30 16.96
CA THR A 56 -5.41 14.56 15.96
C THR A 56 -4.78 14.68 14.58
N LYS A 57 -4.40 15.91 14.21
CA LYS A 57 -3.72 16.17 12.94
C LYS A 57 -2.34 15.52 12.88
N GLY A 58 -1.57 15.54 13.96
CA GLY A 58 -0.26 14.89 14.01
C GLY A 58 -0.36 13.39 13.82
N LEU A 59 -1.34 12.74 14.47
CA LEU A 59 -1.61 11.30 14.28
C LEU A 59 -2.10 10.98 12.85
N GLU A 60 -2.92 11.85 12.27
CA GLU A 60 -3.37 11.72 10.88
C GLU A 60 -2.18 11.77 9.91
N GLU A 61 -1.26 12.71 10.09
CA GLU A 61 -0.03 12.84 9.28
C GLU A 61 0.86 11.58 9.40
N VAL A 62 0.96 10.98 10.59
CA VAL A 62 1.69 9.72 10.80
C VAL A 62 1.01 8.55 10.07
N ILE A 63 -0.32 8.44 10.18
CA ILE A 63 -1.09 7.40 9.47
C ILE A 63 -0.97 7.57 7.96
N ASP A 64 -0.97 8.80 7.47
CA ASP A 64 -0.85 9.10 6.05
C ASP A 64 0.51 8.71 5.45
N THR A 65 1.57 8.58 6.25
CA THR A 65 2.86 8.04 5.77
C THR A 65 2.74 6.60 5.27
N PHE A 66 1.77 5.85 5.76
CA PHE A 66 1.47 4.49 5.31
C PHE A 66 0.42 4.42 4.20
N SER A 67 -0.10 5.59 3.77
CA SER A 67 -1.09 5.65 2.71
C SER A 67 -0.43 5.46 1.34
N GLU A 68 -0.93 4.50 0.58
CA GLU A 68 -0.50 4.20 -0.78
C GLU A 68 -1.68 4.25 -1.75
N MET A 69 -1.42 4.65 -2.98
CA MET A 69 -2.41 4.66 -4.05
C MET A 69 -1.89 3.85 -5.23
N LYS A 70 -2.49 2.69 -5.45
CA LYS A 70 -2.06 1.75 -6.49
C LYS A 70 -3.23 1.21 -7.29
N PRO A 71 -3.01 0.95 -8.60
CA PRO A 71 -3.99 0.27 -9.45
C PRO A 71 -4.14 -1.17 -9.02
N LEU A 72 -5.38 -1.66 -9.05
CA LEU A 72 -5.69 -3.03 -8.73
C LEU A 72 -5.60 -3.92 -9.98
N LEU A 73 -5.11 -5.13 -9.77
CA LEU A 73 -5.03 -6.14 -10.81
C LEU A 73 -6.42 -6.76 -11.01
N GLN A 74 -6.91 -6.78 -12.24
CA GLN A 74 -8.16 -7.42 -12.59
C GLN A 74 -8.00 -8.95 -12.61
N TYR A 75 -9.01 -9.66 -12.10
CA TYR A 75 -8.97 -11.12 -12.00
C TYR A 75 -9.09 -11.81 -13.37
N ASP A 76 -9.99 -11.35 -14.22
CA ASP A 76 -10.49 -12.13 -15.35
C ASP A 76 -9.70 -11.99 -16.65
N LYS A 77 -9.02 -10.85 -16.87
CA LYS A 77 -8.17 -10.67 -18.06
C LYS A 77 -6.94 -11.60 -18.05
N ILE A 78 -6.60 -12.14 -16.88
CA ILE A 78 -5.53 -13.13 -16.76
C ILE A 78 -6.05 -14.55 -16.93
N GLN A 79 -7.33 -14.84 -16.60
CA GLN A 79 -7.87 -16.20 -16.53
C GLN A 79 -9.10 -16.48 -17.42
N LEU A 80 -9.59 -15.51 -18.21
CA LEU A 80 -10.71 -15.66 -19.15
C LEU A 80 -11.98 -16.25 -18.51
N GLY A 81 -12.52 -15.63 -17.48
CA GLY A 81 -13.69 -16.10 -16.76
C GLY A 81 -14.84 -15.10 -16.65
N PRO A 82 -15.94 -15.41 -15.95
CA PRO A 82 -17.16 -14.60 -15.90
C PRO A 82 -17.13 -13.44 -14.90
N PHE A 83 -15.98 -13.12 -14.31
CA PHE A 83 -15.85 -12.16 -13.22
C PHE A 83 -15.09 -10.89 -13.65
N ALA A 84 -15.42 -10.36 -14.81
CA ALA A 84 -14.75 -9.21 -15.44
C ALA A 84 -14.71 -7.93 -14.57
N ASN A 85 -15.58 -7.84 -13.56
CA ASN A 85 -15.64 -6.73 -12.62
C ASN A 85 -14.91 -6.98 -11.30
N GLN A 86 -14.17 -8.11 -11.18
CA GLN A 86 -13.44 -8.44 -9.97
C GLN A 86 -11.98 -8.02 -10.08
N TYR A 87 -11.49 -7.40 -9.01
CA TYR A 87 -10.13 -6.95 -8.86
C TYR A 87 -9.53 -7.54 -7.59
N PHE A 88 -8.26 -7.92 -7.65
CA PHE A 88 -7.54 -8.37 -6.46
C PHE A 88 -7.34 -7.21 -5.49
N LEU A 89 -7.61 -7.44 -4.21
CA LEU A 89 -7.21 -6.52 -3.16
C LEU A 89 -5.68 -6.42 -3.07
N PRO A 90 -5.15 -5.29 -2.58
CA PRO A 90 -3.70 -5.12 -2.46
C PRO A 90 -3.07 -6.23 -1.62
N SER A 91 -2.01 -6.82 -2.13
CA SER A 91 -1.26 -7.87 -1.46
C SER A 91 0.20 -7.87 -1.93
N GLN A 92 1.08 -8.57 -1.21
CA GLN A 92 2.49 -8.72 -1.60
C GLN A 92 2.67 -9.17 -3.05
N THR A 93 1.75 -9.99 -3.56
CA THR A 93 1.84 -10.54 -4.92
C THR A 93 1.30 -9.63 -6.00
N THR A 94 0.31 -8.77 -5.68
CA THR A 94 -0.40 -7.94 -6.67
C THR A 94 0.03 -6.49 -6.68
N THR A 95 0.36 -5.93 -5.52
CA THR A 95 0.75 -4.52 -5.36
C THR A 95 2.10 -4.33 -4.66
N SER A 96 2.76 -5.44 -4.27
CA SER A 96 4.00 -5.47 -3.47
C SER A 96 3.84 -4.98 -2.02
N ASP A 97 2.61 -4.77 -1.56
CA ASP A 97 2.30 -4.35 -0.19
C ASP A 97 1.02 -4.99 0.29
N ASP A 98 0.99 -5.41 1.55
CA ASP A 98 -0.23 -5.87 2.19
C ASP A 98 -1.02 -4.69 2.75
N TYR A 99 -2.32 -4.62 2.46
CA TYR A 99 -3.17 -3.55 2.98
C TYR A 99 -3.66 -3.86 4.41
N TYR A 100 -3.80 -2.80 5.19
CA TYR A 100 -4.46 -2.82 6.49
C TYR A 100 -5.91 -2.35 6.38
N LEU A 101 -6.13 -1.20 5.74
CA LEU A 101 -7.45 -0.58 5.57
C LEU A 101 -7.56 0.09 4.20
N ILE A 102 -8.68 -0.10 3.51
CA ILE A 102 -9.00 0.63 2.28
C ILE A 102 -9.71 1.93 2.65
N ASN A 103 -9.12 3.05 2.27
CA ASN A 103 -9.69 4.37 2.50
C ASN A 103 -10.67 4.75 1.40
N LYS A 104 -10.22 4.64 0.14
CA LYS A 104 -11.00 5.03 -1.03
C LYS A 104 -10.73 4.11 -2.20
N VAL A 105 -11.74 3.98 -3.05
CA VAL A 105 -11.61 3.31 -4.33
C VAL A 105 -11.98 4.30 -5.41
N LEU A 106 -11.09 4.48 -6.38
CA LEU A 106 -11.26 5.37 -7.51
C LEU A 106 -11.43 4.54 -8.78
N ALA A 107 -12.35 4.96 -9.66
CA ALA A 107 -12.59 4.32 -10.94
C ALA A 107 -12.32 5.30 -12.08
N TYR A 108 -11.48 4.89 -13.06
CA TYR A 108 -11.32 5.61 -14.32
C TYR A 108 -12.48 5.24 -15.23
N GLY A 109 -13.33 6.23 -15.53
CA GLY A 109 -14.58 6.01 -16.26
C GLY A 109 -14.41 5.82 -17.76
N LYS A 110 -13.24 6.09 -18.35
CA LYS A 110 -13.03 6.01 -19.80
C LYS A 110 -11.69 5.42 -20.17
N VAL A 111 -11.73 4.37 -20.98
CA VAL A 111 -10.56 3.78 -21.63
C VAL A 111 -10.43 4.38 -23.03
N LYS A 112 -9.29 4.94 -23.37
CA LYS A 112 -8.98 5.47 -24.70
C LYS A 112 -8.38 4.40 -25.61
N MET A 113 -7.60 3.50 -25.03
CA MET A 113 -6.99 2.39 -25.73
C MET A 113 -6.86 1.21 -24.79
N ASP A 114 -7.40 0.06 -25.18
CA ASP A 114 -7.19 -1.22 -24.52
C ASP A 114 -6.30 -2.10 -25.40
N TYR A 115 -5.17 -2.49 -24.84
CA TYR A 115 -4.19 -3.30 -25.53
C TYR A 115 -4.09 -4.72 -25.00
N PHE A 116 -4.72 -5.01 -23.86
CA PHE A 116 -4.66 -6.34 -23.27
C PHE A 116 -5.44 -7.40 -24.04
N ASP A 117 -6.39 -6.98 -24.90
CA ASP A 117 -7.16 -7.88 -25.74
C ASP A 117 -6.49 -8.22 -27.07
N GLN A 118 -5.38 -7.57 -27.39
CA GLN A 118 -4.68 -7.80 -28.65
C GLN A 118 -3.38 -8.59 -28.44
N ASN A 119 -3.08 -9.47 -29.39
CA ASN A 119 -1.80 -10.18 -29.38
C ASN A 119 -0.65 -9.20 -29.24
N ALA A 120 0.02 -9.26 -28.11
CA ALA A 120 1.07 -8.36 -27.68
C ALA A 120 1.95 -7.87 -28.81
N ASN A 121 1.85 -6.62 -29.16
CA ASN A 121 2.78 -5.98 -30.06
C ASN A 121 3.91 -5.38 -29.26
N THR A 122 5.07 -5.59 -29.77
CA THR A 122 6.31 -5.13 -29.22
C THR A 122 6.40 -3.60 -29.32
N SER A 123 6.10 -2.90 -28.25
CA SER A 123 6.57 -1.54 -28.13
C SER A 123 8.04 -1.56 -27.76
N VAL A 124 8.84 -0.81 -28.47
CA VAL A 124 10.27 -0.70 -28.25
C VAL A 124 10.56 0.66 -27.64
N SER A 125 11.15 0.67 -26.46
CA SER A 125 11.65 1.89 -25.84
C SER A 125 13.16 1.96 -25.95
N SER A 126 13.65 3.07 -26.43
CA SER A 126 15.07 3.42 -26.34
C SER A 126 15.44 4.06 -24.99
N ALA A 127 14.44 4.45 -24.21
CA ALA A 127 14.54 5.03 -22.88
C ALA A 127 13.49 4.41 -21.96
N THR A 128 13.79 4.28 -20.68
CA THR A 128 12.94 3.64 -19.69
C THR A 128 11.63 4.41 -19.40
N ASP A 129 11.60 5.71 -19.74
CA ASP A 129 10.45 6.63 -19.59
C ASP A 129 9.63 6.82 -20.87
N THR A 130 9.96 6.14 -21.98
CA THR A 130 9.32 6.37 -23.27
C THR A 130 8.76 5.08 -23.86
N LEU A 131 7.44 5.04 -24.04
CA LEU A 131 6.74 4.00 -24.77
C LEU A 131 6.78 4.32 -26.28
N ILE A 132 7.27 3.41 -27.09
CA ILE A 132 7.27 3.53 -28.55
C ILE A 132 6.45 2.38 -29.13
N ASP A 133 5.40 2.72 -29.89
CA ASP A 133 4.59 1.76 -30.64
C ASP A 133 4.36 2.27 -32.05
N VAL A 134 5.04 1.65 -33.02
CA VAL A 134 4.95 2.04 -34.43
C VAL A 134 3.64 1.65 -35.11
N THR A 135 2.85 0.80 -34.45
CA THR A 135 1.57 0.31 -34.99
C THR A 135 0.39 1.23 -34.65
N VAL A 136 0.60 2.19 -33.74
CA VAL A 136 -0.43 3.07 -33.19
C VAL A 136 -0.08 4.52 -33.41
N ASP A 137 -1.05 5.32 -33.82
CA ASP A 137 -0.96 6.78 -33.81
C ASP A 137 -1.69 7.32 -32.56
N PHE A 138 -0.92 7.66 -31.54
CA PHE A 138 -1.42 8.16 -30.26
C PHE A 138 -2.11 9.53 -30.37
N VAL A 139 -1.68 10.35 -31.32
CA VAL A 139 -2.30 11.65 -31.58
C VAL A 139 -3.67 11.47 -32.24
N ALA A 140 -3.79 10.54 -33.19
CA ALA A 140 -5.07 10.23 -33.83
C ALA A 140 -6.08 9.61 -32.85
N LEU A 141 -5.64 8.85 -31.85
CA LEU A 141 -6.46 8.33 -30.76
C LEU A 141 -6.92 9.40 -29.75
N GLY A 142 -6.45 10.63 -29.88
CA GLY A 142 -6.83 11.72 -28.98
C GLY A 142 -6.20 11.59 -27.58
N ILE A 143 -5.04 10.97 -27.49
CA ILE A 143 -4.27 10.91 -26.25
C ILE A 143 -3.65 12.28 -26.00
N VAL A 144 -3.72 12.73 -24.74
CA VAL A 144 -3.23 14.05 -24.33
C VAL A 144 -2.34 13.92 -23.08
N PRO A 145 -1.45 14.90 -22.85
CA PRO A 145 -0.74 14.97 -21.57
C PRO A 145 -1.72 15.01 -20.41
N GLY A 146 -1.45 14.19 -19.38
CA GLY A 146 -2.34 13.97 -18.24
C GLY A 146 -3.13 12.66 -18.31
N ASP A 147 -3.19 11.98 -19.44
CA ASP A 147 -3.71 10.62 -19.54
C ASP A 147 -2.83 9.63 -18.77
N ILE A 148 -3.39 8.49 -18.42
CA ILE A 148 -2.70 7.47 -17.62
C ILE A 148 -2.39 6.26 -18.48
N VAL A 149 -1.13 5.91 -18.58
CA VAL A 149 -0.67 4.63 -19.14
C VAL A 149 -0.66 3.59 -18.04
N VAL A 150 -1.34 2.50 -18.27
CA VAL A 150 -1.36 1.31 -17.40
C VAL A 150 -0.47 0.25 -18.01
N VAL A 151 0.44 -0.28 -17.23
CA VAL A 151 1.38 -1.33 -17.68
C VAL A 151 1.31 -2.49 -16.70
N LEU A 152 1.24 -3.71 -17.25
CA LEU A 152 1.32 -4.94 -16.47
C LEU A 152 2.73 -5.54 -16.59
N LEU A 153 3.49 -5.52 -15.49
CA LEU A 153 4.84 -6.07 -15.43
C LEU A 153 4.91 -7.13 -14.31
N ASN A 154 5.29 -8.35 -14.68
CA ASN A 154 5.46 -9.45 -13.71
C ASN A 154 4.23 -9.70 -12.81
N GLY A 155 3.02 -9.50 -13.33
CA GLY A 155 1.78 -9.66 -12.56
C GLY A 155 1.41 -8.46 -11.68
N ILE A 156 2.18 -7.39 -11.70
CA ILE A 156 1.90 -6.14 -10.98
C ILE A 156 1.47 -5.06 -11.97
N THR A 157 0.38 -4.38 -11.64
CA THR A 157 -0.15 -3.27 -12.44
C THR A 157 0.48 -1.96 -12.00
N TYR A 158 0.99 -1.18 -12.95
CA TYR A 158 1.59 0.12 -12.72
C TYR A 158 0.86 1.20 -13.49
N HIS A 159 0.70 2.37 -12.86
CA HIS A 159 0.23 3.60 -13.50
C HIS A 159 1.38 4.58 -13.72
N SER A 160 1.36 5.25 -14.86
CA SER A 160 2.21 6.39 -15.12
C SER A 160 1.49 7.44 -15.93
N GLN A 161 1.71 8.70 -15.62
CA GLN A 161 1.08 9.80 -16.34
C GLN A 161 1.85 10.14 -17.61
N VAL A 162 1.11 10.40 -18.68
CA VAL A 162 1.66 10.88 -19.97
C VAL A 162 2.09 12.33 -19.82
N ILE A 163 3.34 12.62 -20.16
CA ILE A 163 3.91 13.98 -20.16
C ILE A 163 3.90 14.55 -21.58
N LEU A 164 4.30 13.76 -22.56
CA LEU A 164 4.43 14.19 -23.96
C LEU A 164 3.86 13.13 -24.89
N VAL A 165 3.14 13.59 -25.91
CA VAL A 165 2.52 12.75 -26.93
C VAL A 165 3.14 13.05 -28.30
N SER A 166 3.56 12.02 -28.99
CA SER A 166 3.99 12.04 -30.40
C SER A 166 3.21 10.95 -31.15
N PRO A 167 3.17 10.96 -32.48
CA PRO A 167 2.35 9.99 -33.22
C PRO A 167 2.59 8.54 -32.80
N ASN A 168 3.83 8.11 -32.65
CA ASN A 168 4.18 6.74 -32.33
C ASN A 168 4.94 6.60 -31.00
N SER A 169 4.96 7.65 -30.17
CA SER A 169 5.65 7.59 -28.88
C SER A 169 4.97 8.42 -27.80
N LEU A 170 5.00 7.89 -26.57
CA LEU A 170 4.52 8.55 -25.36
C LEU A 170 5.66 8.62 -24.35
N ARG A 171 5.91 9.80 -23.81
CA ARG A 171 6.80 9.97 -22.67
C ARG A 171 5.98 10.00 -21.38
N ILE A 172 6.42 9.24 -20.38
CA ILE A 172 5.70 9.06 -19.11
C ILE A 172 6.54 9.50 -17.92
N THR A 173 5.88 9.67 -16.77
CA THR A 173 6.52 10.21 -15.55
C THR A 173 7.44 9.19 -14.88
N LYS A 174 7.08 7.89 -14.92
CA LYS A 174 7.83 6.83 -14.25
C LYS A 174 8.60 6.01 -15.28
N GLU A 175 9.81 5.58 -14.91
CA GLU A 175 10.61 4.64 -15.68
C GLU A 175 10.05 3.22 -15.54
N LEU A 176 9.14 2.82 -16.42
CA LEU A 176 8.46 1.53 -16.37
C LEU A 176 8.93 0.53 -17.44
N PHE A 177 9.62 0.99 -18.46
CA PHE A 177 9.93 0.16 -19.63
C PHE A 177 11.35 -0.39 -19.59
N ALA A 178 11.51 -1.60 -19.09
CA ALA A 178 12.82 -2.27 -19.04
C ALA A 178 12.91 -3.53 -19.92
N THR A 179 11.79 -4.17 -20.24
CA THR A 179 11.75 -5.47 -20.95
C THR A 179 10.57 -5.55 -21.90
N PHE A 180 10.69 -6.33 -22.97
CA PHE A 180 9.67 -6.57 -24.00
C PHE A 180 9.20 -8.02 -23.99
N PRO A 181 7.96 -8.32 -24.43
CA PRO A 181 6.84 -7.45 -24.81
C PRO A 181 6.14 -6.81 -23.61
N ILE A 182 5.57 -5.63 -23.80
CA ILE A 182 4.83 -4.89 -22.78
C ILE A 182 3.36 -4.87 -23.15
N PHE A 183 2.50 -5.25 -22.19
CA PHE A 183 1.06 -5.03 -22.27
C PHE A 183 0.72 -3.70 -21.63
N TYR A 184 0.03 -2.84 -22.33
CA TYR A 184 -0.36 -1.54 -21.83
C TYR A 184 -1.77 -1.16 -22.27
N SER A 185 -2.44 -0.34 -21.49
CA SER A 185 -3.67 0.36 -21.87
C SER A 185 -3.60 1.83 -21.48
N ILE A 186 -4.46 2.65 -22.09
CA ILE A 186 -4.45 4.10 -21.85
C ILE A 186 -5.84 4.54 -21.39
N LEU A 187 -5.86 5.14 -20.22
CA LEU A 187 -7.05 5.66 -19.55
C LEU A 187 -7.10 7.18 -19.67
N ASP A 188 -8.31 7.73 -19.72
CA ASP A 188 -8.52 9.18 -19.63
C ASP A 188 -8.27 9.63 -18.19
N GLY A 189 -7.17 10.33 -17.97
CA GLY A 189 -6.77 10.81 -16.65
C GLY A 189 -7.66 11.89 -16.04
N LYS A 190 -8.60 12.44 -16.81
CA LYS A 190 -9.53 13.49 -16.36
C LYS A 190 -10.86 12.98 -15.84
N VAL A 191 -11.21 11.73 -16.15
CA VAL A 191 -12.50 11.13 -15.81
C VAL A 191 -12.28 10.08 -14.71
N VAL A 192 -12.13 10.58 -13.48
CA VAL A 192 -11.95 9.74 -12.28
C VAL A 192 -13.10 9.98 -11.32
N HIS A 193 -13.73 8.92 -10.85
CA HIS A 193 -14.84 8.96 -9.93
C HIS A 193 -14.53 8.14 -8.68
N GLU A 194 -14.96 8.63 -7.52
CA GLU A 194 -14.88 7.86 -6.28
C GLU A 194 -16.03 6.85 -6.26
N ALA A 195 -15.70 5.58 -5.99
CA ALA A 195 -16.68 4.50 -5.88
C ALA A 195 -17.22 4.41 -4.45
N GLU A 196 -18.53 4.26 -4.32
CA GLU A 196 -19.18 4.10 -3.01
C GLU A 196 -19.08 2.63 -2.54
N ARG A 197 -18.72 2.44 -1.28
CA ARG A 197 -18.71 1.10 -0.67
C ARG A 197 -20.14 0.64 -0.39
N VAL A 198 -20.53 -0.49 -0.96
CA VAL A 198 -21.82 -1.12 -0.76
C VAL A 198 -21.61 -2.53 -0.17
N SER A 199 -22.49 -2.93 0.75
CA SER A 199 -22.45 -4.30 1.26
C SER A 199 -22.91 -5.31 0.21
N ASN A 200 -22.32 -6.50 0.22
CA ASN A 200 -22.64 -7.59 -0.71
C ASN A 200 -24.13 -7.95 -0.72
N SER A 201 -24.84 -7.77 0.39
CA SER A 201 -26.27 -8.04 0.47
C SER A 201 -27.16 -6.99 -0.20
N LYS A 202 -26.62 -5.78 -0.44
CA LYS A 202 -27.38 -4.66 -1.03
C LYS A 202 -27.08 -4.43 -2.50
N ILE A 203 -25.92 -4.87 -2.97
CA ILE A 203 -25.49 -4.56 -4.34
C ILE A 203 -26.45 -5.12 -5.39
N ASP A 204 -26.99 -6.32 -5.20
CA ASP A 204 -27.94 -6.95 -6.11
C ASP A 204 -29.26 -6.17 -6.18
N LEU A 205 -29.70 -5.59 -5.07
CA LEU A 205 -30.89 -4.73 -5.04
C LEU A 205 -30.66 -3.42 -5.78
N LEU A 206 -29.46 -2.84 -5.65
CA LEU A 206 -29.11 -1.60 -6.33
C LEU A 206 -28.97 -1.81 -7.84
N THR A 207 -28.28 -2.86 -8.28
CA THR A 207 -28.04 -3.16 -9.69
C THR A 207 -29.32 -3.49 -10.45
N ASN A 208 -30.32 -4.08 -9.78
CA ASN A 208 -31.62 -4.41 -10.39
C ASN A 208 -32.59 -3.22 -10.44
N SER A 209 -32.25 -2.07 -9.88
CA SER A 209 -33.12 -0.88 -9.85
C SER A 209 -32.67 0.14 -10.89
N ILE A 210 -33.59 0.57 -11.75
CA ILE A 210 -33.31 1.58 -12.80
C ILE A 210 -32.86 2.93 -12.20
N LEU A 211 -33.30 3.27 -10.99
CA LEU A 211 -32.99 4.57 -10.37
C LEU A 211 -31.74 4.57 -9.52
N THR A 212 -31.35 3.42 -8.98
CA THR A 212 -30.25 3.32 -8.00
C THR A 212 -29.08 2.47 -8.51
N ALA A 213 -29.19 1.95 -9.74
CA ALA A 213 -28.10 1.18 -10.34
C ALA A 213 -26.81 2.03 -10.42
N PRO A 214 -25.68 1.51 -10.01
CA PRO A 214 -24.39 2.18 -10.18
C PRO A 214 -24.15 2.53 -11.65
N THR A 215 -23.56 3.68 -11.87
CA THR A 215 -23.18 4.16 -13.21
C THR A 215 -21.68 4.46 -13.24
N ILE A 216 -21.10 4.65 -14.40
CA ILE A 216 -19.68 5.01 -14.52
C ILE A 216 -19.37 6.32 -13.78
N THR A 217 -20.32 7.26 -13.73
CA THR A 217 -20.18 8.53 -13.02
C THR A 217 -20.34 8.37 -11.49
N TYR A 218 -21.15 7.41 -11.08
CA TYR A 218 -21.40 7.07 -9.67
C TYR A 218 -21.15 5.57 -9.47
N PRO A 219 -19.89 5.16 -9.49
CA PRO A 219 -19.53 3.75 -9.35
C PRO A 219 -19.73 3.29 -7.91
N ALA A 220 -19.92 1.99 -7.74
CA ALA A 220 -19.97 1.36 -6.45
C ALA A 220 -19.01 0.16 -6.41
N TYR A 221 -18.59 -0.23 -5.21
CA TYR A 221 -17.78 -1.42 -5.03
C TYR A 221 -18.23 -2.25 -3.83
N THR A 222 -17.91 -3.53 -3.91
CA THR A 222 -18.13 -4.49 -2.82
C THR A 222 -16.80 -5.19 -2.49
N GLU A 223 -16.63 -5.62 -1.25
CA GLU A 223 -15.49 -6.42 -0.84
C GLU A 223 -15.93 -7.85 -0.54
N GLN A 224 -15.22 -8.83 -1.14
CA GLN A 224 -15.50 -10.25 -0.95
C GLN A 224 -14.20 -11.03 -0.76
N GLY A 225 -13.80 -11.24 0.49
CA GLY A 225 -12.56 -11.96 0.80
C GLY A 225 -11.32 -11.26 0.23
N LEU A 226 -10.72 -11.84 -0.81
CA LEU A 226 -9.51 -11.29 -1.46
C LEU A 226 -9.83 -10.42 -2.69
N TYR A 227 -11.09 -10.19 -2.98
CA TYR A 227 -11.51 -9.50 -4.20
C TYR A 227 -12.36 -8.27 -3.89
N LEU A 228 -12.25 -7.30 -4.78
CA LEU A 228 -13.10 -6.14 -4.87
C LEU A 228 -13.94 -6.26 -6.14
N GLY A 229 -15.28 -6.23 -6.00
CA GLY A 229 -16.20 -6.17 -7.14
C GLY A 229 -16.56 -4.73 -7.49
N ALA A 230 -16.27 -4.27 -8.71
CA ALA A 230 -16.61 -2.92 -9.18
C ALA A 230 -17.87 -2.91 -10.01
N TYR A 231 -18.70 -1.89 -9.85
CA TYR A 231 -19.97 -1.71 -10.55
C TYR A 231 -20.08 -0.30 -11.13
N PRO A 232 -20.62 -0.11 -12.35
CA PRO A 232 -21.28 -1.13 -13.21
C PRO A 232 -20.28 -2.12 -13.80
N VAL A 233 -20.74 -3.35 -14.02
CA VAL A 233 -19.92 -4.40 -14.66
C VAL A 233 -19.52 -3.99 -16.07
N ASP A 234 -20.50 -3.43 -16.82
CA ASP A 234 -20.25 -2.90 -18.15
C ASP A 234 -19.59 -1.51 -18.06
N GLY A 235 -18.29 -1.46 -18.30
CA GLY A 235 -17.51 -0.21 -18.29
C GLY A 235 -16.45 -0.08 -17.19
N LEU A 236 -16.46 -0.96 -16.18
CA LEU A 236 -15.40 -1.09 -15.17
C LEU A 236 -14.86 -2.53 -15.20
N ASN A 237 -14.34 -2.92 -16.33
CA ASN A 237 -13.87 -4.27 -16.63
C ASN A 237 -12.49 -4.31 -17.28
N GLU A 238 -11.74 -3.22 -17.21
CA GLU A 238 -10.40 -3.13 -17.80
C GLU A 238 -9.30 -3.09 -16.73
N ILE A 239 -8.12 -3.60 -17.09
CA ILE A 239 -6.96 -3.61 -16.19
C ILE A 239 -6.58 -2.19 -15.83
N GLY A 240 -6.38 -1.94 -14.53
CA GLY A 240 -5.94 -0.66 -14.00
C GLY A 240 -7.02 0.42 -13.95
N GLN A 241 -8.28 0.15 -14.34
CA GLN A 241 -9.36 1.12 -14.17
C GLN A 241 -9.67 1.40 -12.71
N ILE A 242 -9.51 0.41 -11.85
CA ILE A 242 -9.77 0.55 -10.42
C ILE A 242 -8.45 0.80 -9.69
N VAL A 243 -8.43 1.87 -8.91
CA VAL A 243 -7.31 2.28 -8.08
C VAL A 243 -7.77 2.31 -6.64
N ALA A 244 -7.05 1.66 -5.75
CA ALA A 244 -7.31 1.73 -4.32
C ALA A 244 -6.32 2.69 -3.65
N GLN A 245 -6.84 3.59 -2.85
CA GLN A 245 -6.08 4.28 -1.82
C GLN A 245 -6.27 3.51 -0.51
N TYR A 246 -5.18 3.02 0.04
CA TYR A 246 -5.22 2.17 1.22
C TYR A 246 -4.05 2.48 2.15
N ILE A 247 -4.23 2.15 3.41
CA ILE A 247 -3.16 2.15 4.40
C ILE A 247 -2.54 0.76 4.34
N ARG A 248 -1.24 0.69 4.10
CA ARG A 248 -0.48 -0.55 4.09
C ARG A 248 0.07 -0.87 5.46
N PHE A 249 0.33 -2.14 5.71
CA PHE A 249 1.17 -2.52 6.83
C PHE A 249 2.60 -1.99 6.65
N PRO A 250 3.30 -1.62 7.74
CA PRO A 250 4.71 -1.30 7.66
C PRO A 250 5.51 -2.51 7.19
N LYS A 251 6.56 -2.27 6.42
CA LYS A 251 7.45 -3.34 5.96
C LYS A 251 8.11 -4.02 7.14
N VAL A 252 8.27 -5.33 7.04
CA VAL A 252 8.87 -6.13 8.12
C VAL A 252 10.33 -5.72 8.30
N PRO A 253 10.73 -5.16 9.45
CA PRO A 253 12.10 -4.77 9.69
C PRO A 253 13.01 -6.00 9.71
N LYS A 254 14.17 -5.87 9.11
CA LYS A 254 15.14 -6.96 9.05
C LYS A 254 16.55 -6.46 9.33
N TRP A 255 17.03 -6.80 10.51
CA TRP A 255 18.41 -6.60 10.88
C TRP A 255 19.28 -7.68 10.21
N THR A 256 20.20 -7.24 9.38
CA THR A 256 21.11 -8.09 8.62
C THR A 256 22.52 -8.04 9.20
N TYR A 257 23.28 -9.12 9.04
CA TYR A 257 24.59 -9.25 9.65
C TYR A 257 25.55 -10.10 8.81
N VAL A 258 26.81 -9.87 9.03
CA VAL A 258 27.90 -10.74 8.57
C VAL A 258 28.55 -11.40 9.78
N SER A 259 28.80 -12.69 9.69
CA SER A 259 29.50 -13.44 10.73
C SER A 259 31.01 -13.09 10.70
N LEU A 260 31.53 -12.57 11.79
CA LEU A 260 32.97 -12.36 11.96
C LEU A 260 33.70 -13.67 12.15
N THR A 261 35.04 -13.63 12.08
CA THR A 261 35.92 -14.80 12.22
C THR A 261 35.69 -15.57 13.54
N ASN A 262 35.18 -14.92 14.56
CA ASN A 262 34.81 -15.52 15.85
C ASN A 262 33.39 -16.03 15.93
N GLY A 263 32.62 -15.98 14.81
CA GLY A 263 31.21 -16.37 14.78
C GLY A 263 30.24 -15.32 15.33
N GLU A 264 30.72 -14.15 15.76
CA GLU A 264 29.87 -13.06 16.24
C GLU A 264 29.17 -12.35 15.07
N PRO A 265 27.85 -12.07 15.16
CA PRO A 265 27.14 -11.33 14.14
C PRO A 265 27.48 -9.83 14.22
N SER A 266 28.00 -9.27 13.14
CA SER A 266 28.20 -7.82 12.98
C SER A 266 27.17 -7.24 12.05
N PHE A 267 26.56 -6.11 12.43
CA PHE A 267 25.57 -5.44 11.60
C PHE A 267 26.13 -5.05 10.23
N ASP A 268 25.39 -5.36 9.19
CA ASP A 268 25.72 -5.01 7.81
C ASP A 268 24.47 -4.55 7.05
N PRO A 269 24.29 -3.22 6.84
CA PRO A 269 23.15 -2.68 6.12
C PRO A 269 23.28 -2.82 4.59
N SER A 270 24.41 -3.32 4.07
CA SER A 270 24.61 -3.48 2.62
C SER A 270 23.97 -4.73 2.04
N GLN A 271 23.42 -5.59 2.87
CA GLN A 271 22.73 -6.80 2.43
C GLN A 271 21.44 -6.45 1.69
N PRO A 272 21.11 -7.15 0.59
CA PRO A 272 19.98 -6.83 -0.28
C PRO A 272 18.60 -6.97 0.41
N ASP A 273 18.54 -7.67 1.52
CA ASP A 273 17.34 -7.94 2.29
C ASP A 273 17.27 -7.10 3.59
N TYR A 274 18.15 -6.10 3.75
CA TYR A 274 18.08 -5.13 4.84
C TYR A 274 16.80 -4.28 4.72
N GLN A 275 16.06 -4.16 5.82
CA GLN A 275 14.90 -3.29 5.92
C GLN A 275 14.91 -2.59 7.28
N ASP A 276 14.95 -1.27 7.22
CA ASP A 276 14.85 -0.44 8.42
C ASP A 276 13.40 -0.32 8.90
N PHE A 277 13.22 0.16 10.12
CA PHE A 277 11.91 0.47 10.68
C PHE A 277 11.24 1.60 9.90
N GLU A 278 9.93 1.49 9.74
CA GLU A 278 9.10 2.50 9.07
C GLU A 278 8.23 3.25 10.10
N LEU A 279 8.84 3.72 11.18
CA LEU A 279 8.17 4.51 12.21
C LEU A 279 8.75 5.93 12.26
N PRO A 280 7.98 6.93 12.75
CA PRO A 280 8.51 8.25 13.05
C PRO A 280 9.70 8.18 14.01
N ASN A 281 10.64 9.12 13.85
CA ASN A 281 11.84 9.16 14.70
C ASN A 281 11.52 9.38 16.18
N ASP A 282 10.39 10.02 16.46
CA ASP A 282 9.95 10.33 17.84
C ASP A 282 9.60 9.05 18.62
N ASP A 283 9.22 7.97 17.90
CA ASP A 283 8.85 6.68 18.51
C ASP A 283 10.02 5.71 18.69
N GLU A 284 11.26 6.13 18.42
CA GLU A 284 12.43 5.28 18.58
C GLU A 284 12.57 4.72 20.01
N VAL A 285 12.31 5.55 21.01
CA VAL A 285 12.39 5.14 22.42
C VAL A 285 11.31 4.12 22.75
N ASN A 286 10.08 4.36 22.32
CA ASN A 286 8.94 3.46 22.51
C ASN A 286 9.19 2.10 21.84
N LEU A 287 9.74 2.11 20.63
CA LEU A 287 10.12 0.91 19.91
C LEU A 287 11.17 0.09 20.66
N VAL A 288 12.22 0.74 21.17
CA VAL A 288 13.27 0.07 21.94
C VAL A 288 12.68 -0.55 23.21
N ASN A 289 11.83 0.15 23.92
CA ASN A 289 11.17 -0.35 25.14
C ASN A 289 10.29 -1.57 24.86
N LYS A 290 9.48 -1.54 23.79
CA LYS A 290 8.67 -2.70 23.36
C LYS A 290 9.53 -3.90 22.96
N ILE A 291 10.61 -3.69 22.21
CA ILE A 291 11.54 -4.76 21.87
C ILE A 291 12.18 -5.37 23.13
N LEU A 292 12.60 -4.54 24.09
CA LEU A 292 13.17 -5.01 25.36
C LEU A 292 12.14 -5.80 26.18
N GLN A 293 10.89 -5.39 26.19
CA GLN A 293 9.81 -6.08 26.84
C GLN A 293 9.60 -7.50 26.27
N TYR A 294 9.51 -7.64 24.94
CA TYR A 294 9.37 -8.94 24.29
C TYR A 294 10.58 -9.84 24.49
N ALA A 295 11.77 -9.27 24.36
CA ALA A 295 13.01 -9.98 24.57
C ALA A 295 13.18 -10.42 26.04
N GLY A 296 12.83 -9.57 27.00
CA GLY A 296 12.87 -9.89 28.43
C GLY A 296 11.92 -11.03 28.81
N MET A 297 10.71 -11.06 28.24
CA MET A 297 9.78 -12.19 28.41
C MET A 297 10.36 -13.50 27.86
N SER A 298 11.03 -13.46 26.73
CA SER A 298 11.60 -14.65 26.09
C SER A 298 12.76 -15.24 26.90
N ILE A 299 13.66 -14.41 27.38
CA ILE A 299 14.80 -14.85 28.20
C ILE A 299 14.45 -15.05 29.69
N ARG A 300 13.18 -14.81 30.06
CA ARG A 300 12.69 -14.85 31.45
C ARG A 300 13.41 -13.89 32.39
N GLU A 301 13.88 -12.78 31.86
CA GLU A 301 14.50 -11.72 32.65
C GLU A 301 13.40 -10.77 33.15
N ILE A 302 12.95 -10.97 34.38
CA ILE A 302 11.85 -10.22 35.01
C ILE A 302 12.19 -8.72 35.08
N ALA A 303 13.45 -8.36 35.34
CA ALA A 303 13.87 -6.98 35.45
C ALA A 303 13.76 -6.21 34.11
N ALA A 304 14.13 -6.85 32.99
CA ALA A 304 13.98 -6.25 31.67
C ALA A 304 12.51 -6.05 31.27
N THR A 305 11.66 -7.03 31.61
CA THR A 305 10.21 -6.94 31.36
C THR A 305 9.58 -5.82 32.19
N GLN A 306 9.91 -5.73 33.47
CA GLN A 306 9.39 -4.69 34.36
C GLN A 306 9.86 -3.28 33.95
N PHE A 307 11.09 -3.14 33.49
CA PHE A 307 11.60 -1.87 32.99
C PHE A 307 10.80 -1.43 31.74
N GLY A 308 10.65 -2.30 30.75
CA GLY A 308 9.89 -1.99 29.53
C GLY A 308 8.43 -1.63 29.82
N GLN A 309 7.79 -2.33 30.77
CA GLN A 309 6.40 -2.03 31.17
C GLN A 309 6.28 -0.71 31.94
N ALA A 310 7.25 -0.35 32.76
CA ALA A 310 7.25 0.91 33.50
C ALA A 310 7.36 2.11 32.54
N GLU A 311 8.27 2.05 31.60
CA GLU A 311 8.47 3.08 30.56
C GLU A 311 7.23 3.22 29.66
N GLU A 312 6.58 2.12 29.28
CA GLU A 312 5.35 2.14 28.50
C GLU A 312 4.19 2.80 29.27
N GLN A 313 4.07 2.50 30.58
CA GLN A 313 3.06 3.12 31.43
C GLN A 313 3.31 4.61 31.63
N GLU A 314 4.56 5.03 31.76
CA GLU A 314 4.93 6.44 31.88
C GLU A 314 4.59 7.20 30.60
N SER A 315 4.95 6.67 29.41
CA SER A 315 4.61 7.24 28.11
C SER A 315 3.10 7.40 27.93
N VAL A 316 2.32 6.36 28.21
CA VAL A 316 0.84 6.41 28.15
C VAL A 316 0.23 7.38 29.15
N ALA A 317 0.89 7.61 30.31
CA ALA A 317 0.43 8.58 31.29
C ALA A 317 0.69 10.02 30.87
N GLU A 318 1.80 10.27 30.18
CA GLU A 318 2.14 11.61 29.62
C GLU A 318 1.26 11.98 28.44
N GLU A 319 0.73 11.02 27.68
CA GLU A 319 -0.18 11.23 26.55
C GLU A 319 -1.64 11.46 26.95
N LYS A 320 -2.02 11.31 28.22
CA LYS A 320 -3.39 11.52 28.74
C LYS A 320 -3.59 12.90 29.33
#